data_6b8e61eed7cd3552ae903f87bea68605
#
_entry.id   6b8e61eed7cd3552ae903f87bea68605
#
_cell.length_a   1.000
_cell.length_b   1.000
_cell.length_c   1.000
_cell.angle_alpha   90.00
_cell.angle_beta   90.00
_cell.angle_gamma   90.00
#
_symmetry.space_group_name_H-M   'P 1'
#
loop_
_entity.id
_entity.type
_entity.pdbx_description
1 polymer ?
#
loop_
_entity_poly.entity_id
_entity_poly.type
_entity_poly.pdbx_seq_one_letter_code
_entity_poly.pdbx_strand_id
1 'polypeptide(L)'
;MIDPGTEDASRELRSLQMAHANQKHYEASDAELLEFYEQMLLIRRFEERAGQLYGLGLIGGFCHLYIGQEAVAVGLQSALVVGKDSVITGYRDHGHMLAYGIDPNVIMAELTGRAAGISRGKGGSMHMFSTTHRFYGGHGIVGAQVSLGAGLAFGHKYTGDGGVCLFCCVPLLPREPKRQQPRDDGNLFAGLLKPESDRLGNWT
;
A
#
# COMPACT_ATOMS: atom_id res chain seq x y z
N MET A 1 -40.00 16.44 8.65
CA MET A 1 -39.69 16.64 7.22
C MET A 1 -38.32 16.03 6.98
N ILE A 2 -38.23 14.94 6.23
CA ILE A 2 -36.98 14.28 5.85
C ILE A 2 -36.47 15.05 4.65
N ASP A 3 -35.19 15.45 4.70
CA ASP A 3 -34.52 16.21 3.64
C ASP A 3 -34.44 15.33 2.36
N PRO A 4 -34.99 15.78 1.21
CA PRO A 4 -34.99 15.02 -0.03
C PRO A 4 -33.58 14.66 -0.54
N GLY A 5 -32.54 15.38 -0.12
CA GLY A 5 -31.13 15.04 -0.43
C GLY A 5 -30.63 13.77 0.22
N THR A 6 -31.23 13.31 1.34
CA THR A 6 -30.83 12.08 2.02
C THR A 6 -31.44 10.82 1.40
N GLU A 7 -32.59 10.91 0.75
CA GLU A 7 -33.22 9.79 0.04
C GLU A 7 -32.47 9.46 -1.26
N ASP A 8 -32.00 10.48 -1.97
CA ASP A 8 -31.29 10.32 -3.24
C ASP A 8 -29.89 9.69 -3.00
N ALA A 9 -29.16 10.15 -1.99
CA ALA A 9 -27.89 9.57 -1.57
C ALA A 9 -28.03 8.10 -1.10
N SER A 10 -29.14 7.80 -0.40
CA SER A 10 -29.42 6.42 0.04
C SER A 10 -29.76 5.50 -1.13
N ARG A 11 -30.41 6.02 -2.16
CA ARG A 11 -30.77 5.28 -3.38
C ARG A 11 -29.53 5.01 -4.23
N GLU A 12 -28.65 5.99 -4.35
CA GLU A 12 -27.36 5.85 -5.04
C GLU A 12 -26.45 4.83 -4.35
N LEU A 13 -26.36 4.88 -3.01
CA LEU A 13 -25.60 3.89 -2.22
C LEU A 13 -26.14 2.47 -2.40
N ARG A 14 -27.46 2.29 -2.42
CA ARG A 14 -28.10 0.98 -2.67
C ARG A 14 -27.84 0.47 -4.09
N SER A 15 -27.86 1.37 -5.09
CA SER A 15 -27.56 1.01 -6.48
C SER A 15 -26.12 0.57 -6.64
N LEU A 16 -25.17 1.22 -5.97
CA LEU A 16 -23.76 0.84 -5.93
C LEU A 16 -23.56 -0.50 -5.20
N GLN A 17 -24.26 -0.72 -4.08
CA GLN A 17 -24.21 -2.00 -3.36
C GLN A 17 -24.78 -3.16 -4.19
N MET A 18 -25.88 -2.94 -4.94
CA MET A 18 -26.44 -3.95 -5.85
C MET A 18 -25.55 -4.20 -7.06
N ALA A 19 -24.87 -3.18 -7.58
CA ALA A 19 -23.90 -3.36 -8.66
C ALA A 19 -22.70 -4.20 -8.18
N HIS A 20 -22.23 -4.03 -6.95
CA HIS A 20 -21.21 -4.88 -6.35
C HIS A 20 -21.67 -6.33 -6.13
N ALA A 21 -22.92 -6.55 -5.76
CA ALA A 21 -23.46 -7.91 -5.54
C ALA A 21 -23.55 -8.74 -6.84
N ASN A 22 -23.58 -8.08 -8.00
CA ASN A 22 -23.64 -8.72 -9.32
C ASN A 22 -22.27 -8.80 -10.04
N GLN A 23 -21.17 -8.37 -9.42
CA GLN A 23 -19.85 -8.53 -10.02
C GLN A 23 -19.46 -10.02 -9.97
N LYS A 24 -19.00 -10.55 -11.11
CA LYS A 24 -18.35 -11.87 -11.14
C LYS A 24 -17.12 -11.78 -10.24
N HIS A 25 -17.12 -12.55 -9.18
CA HIS A 25 -15.92 -12.72 -8.36
C HIS A 25 -14.86 -13.43 -9.19
N TYR A 26 -13.59 -12.99 -9.03
CA TYR A 26 -12.46 -13.71 -9.60
C TYR A 26 -12.35 -15.07 -8.86
N GLU A 27 -12.41 -16.15 -9.62
CA GLU A 27 -12.21 -17.50 -9.10
C GLU A 27 -10.74 -17.88 -9.30
N ALA A 28 -9.95 -17.74 -8.24
CA ALA A 28 -8.56 -18.16 -8.27
C ALA A 28 -8.44 -19.68 -8.14
N SER A 29 -7.48 -20.27 -8.84
CA SER A 29 -7.09 -21.66 -8.65
C SER A 29 -6.36 -21.85 -7.31
N ASP A 30 -6.30 -23.07 -6.80
CA ASP A 30 -5.57 -23.40 -5.56
C ASP A 30 -4.09 -22.98 -5.64
N ALA A 31 -3.48 -23.10 -6.81
CA ALA A 31 -2.09 -22.67 -7.02
C ALA A 31 -1.94 -21.15 -6.89
N GLU A 32 -2.84 -20.38 -7.49
CA GLU A 32 -2.84 -18.91 -7.35
C GLU A 32 -3.11 -18.48 -5.92
N LEU A 33 -4.01 -19.16 -5.21
CA LEU A 33 -4.28 -18.86 -3.79
C LEU A 33 -3.05 -19.08 -2.92
N LEU A 34 -2.29 -20.17 -3.18
CA LEU A 34 -1.04 -20.43 -2.48
C LEU A 34 0.02 -19.36 -2.80
N GLU A 35 0.16 -18.96 -4.06
CA GLU A 35 1.07 -17.89 -4.46
C GLU A 35 0.71 -16.56 -3.80
N PHE A 36 -0.56 -16.17 -3.78
CA PHE A 36 -1.02 -14.97 -3.08
C PHE A 36 -0.71 -15.03 -1.59
N TYR A 37 -0.93 -16.19 -0.97
CA TYR A 37 -0.62 -16.39 0.45
C TYR A 37 0.88 -16.25 0.72
N GLU A 38 1.72 -16.87 -0.09
CA GLU A 38 3.19 -16.78 0.04
C GLU A 38 3.68 -15.34 -0.10
N GLN A 39 3.16 -14.60 -1.08
CA GLN A 39 3.50 -13.20 -1.27
C GLN A 39 3.04 -12.33 -0.09
N MET A 40 1.83 -12.51 0.40
CA MET A 40 1.34 -11.80 1.58
C MET A 40 2.17 -12.12 2.82
N LEU A 41 2.57 -13.38 2.99
CA LEU A 41 3.41 -13.82 4.11
C LEU A 41 4.82 -13.22 4.01
N LEU A 42 5.40 -13.17 2.81
CA LEU A 42 6.68 -12.52 2.56
C LEU A 42 6.64 -11.04 2.97
N ILE A 43 5.62 -10.31 2.52
CA ILE A 43 5.43 -8.90 2.90
C ILE A 43 5.32 -8.77 4.42
N ARG A 44 4.49 -9.57 5.07
CA ARG A 44 4.32 -9.54 6.53
C ARG A 44 5.63 -9.77 7.25
N ARG A 45 6.39 -10.81 6.91
CA ARG A 45 7.67 -11.13 7.55
C ARG A 45 8.75 -10.09 7.30
N PHE A 46 8.77 -9.53 6.10
CA PHE A 46 9.66 -8.42 5.78
C PHE A 46 9.36 -7.20 6.67
N GLU A 47 8.10 -6.82 6.78
CA GLU A 47 7.70 -5.64 7.55
C GLU A 47 7.89 -5.82 9.07
N GLU A 48 7.63 -7.02 9.59
CA GLU A 48 7.96 -7.36 10.98
C GLU A 48 9.46 -7.17 11.23
N ARG A 49 10.32 -7.61 10.30
CA ARG A 49 11.76 -7.43 10.41
C ARG A 49 12.17 -5.96 10.26
N ALA A 50 11.59 -5.24 9.33
CA ALA A 50 11.82 -3.81 9.17
C ALA A 50 11.44 -3.03 10.44
N GLY A 51 10.29 -3.36 11.06
CA GLY A 51 9.88 -2.78 12.34
C GLY A 51 10.86 -3.03 13.48
N GLN A 52 11.41 -4.25 13.57
CA GLN A 52 12.45 -4.57 14.55
C GLN A 52 13.73 -3.75 14.33
N LEU A 53 14.19 -3.65 13.08
CA LEU A 53 15.40 -2.87 12.73
C LEU A 53 15.19 -1.38 12.96
N TYR A 54 13.98 -0.89 12.73
CA TYR A 54 13.62 0.49 13.04
C TYR A 54 13.68 0.75 14.55
N GLY A 55 13.13 -0.16 15.37
CA GLY A 55 13.22 -0.08 16.83
C GLY A 55 14.64 -0.11 17.38
N LEU A 56 15.57 -0.77 16.65
CA LEU A 56 17.01 -0.80 16.96
C LEU A 56 17.78 0.44 16.45
N GLY A 57 17.10 1.39 15.80
CA GLY A 57 17.72 2.59 15.24
C GLY A 57 18.58 2.35 13.98
N LEU A 58 18.44 1.18 13.34
CA LEU A 58 19.19 0.82 12.13
C LEU A 58 18.54 1.33 10.84
N ILE A 59 17.29 1.75 10.92
CA ILE A 59 16.55 2.43 9.84
C ILE A 59 16.34 3.87 10.28
N GLY A 60 16.88 4.82 9.52
CA GLY A 60 16.78 6.24 9.83
C GLY A 60 15.53 6.89 9.20
N GLY A 61 15.10 8.01 9.78
CA GLY A 61 13.95 8.76 9.29
C GLY A 61 12.62 8.07 9.62
N PHE A 62 11.59 8.34 8.81
CA PHE A 62 10.29 7.70 8.95
C PHE A 62 10.29 6.33 8.29
N CYS A 63 9.69 5.34 8.96
CA CYS A 63 9.48 3.99 8.42
C CYS A 63 7.98 3.71 8.40
N HIS A 64 7.41 3.58 7.21
CA HIS A 64 5.99 3.35 7.01
C HIS A 64 5.73 1.89 6.65
N LEU A 65 5.45 1.07 7.67
CA LEU A 65 5.18 -0.36 7.49
C LEU A 65 3.88 -0.60 6.72
N TYR A 66 3.86 -1.65 5.92
CA TYR A 66 2.73 -2.08 5.08
C TYR A 66 1.85 -3.14 5.76
N ILE A 67 2.06 -3.41 7.05
CA ILE A 67 1.34 -4.43 7.83
C ILE A 67 -0.16 -4.16 7.79
N GLY A 68 -0.92 -5.20 7.46
CA GLY A 68 -2.39 -5.16 7.38
C GLY A 68 -2.94 -4.79 5.99
N GLN A 69 -2.08 -4.52 5.03
CA GLN A 69 -2.47 -4.14 3.66
C GLN A 69 -1.90 -5.10 2.60
N GLU A 70 -1.38 -6.25 3.00
CA GLU A 70 -0.68 -7.20 2.14
C GLU A 70 -1.55 -7.65 0.97
N ALA A 71 -2.82 -7.98 1.24
CA ALA A 71 -3.77 -8.41 0.21
C ALA A 71 -4.04 -7.33 -0.85
N VAL A 72 -3.94 -6.04 -0.48
CA VAL A 72 -4.10 -4.93 -1.43
C VAL A 72 -2.93 -4.92 -2.41
N ALA A 73 -1.68 -5.02 -1.90
CA ALA A 73 -0.50 -5.02 -2.75
C ALA A 73 -0.50 -6.23 -3.71
N VAL A 74 -0.74 -7.42 -3.18
CA VAL A 74 -0.74 -8.66 -3.95
C VAL A 74 -1.87 -8.69 -4.98
N GLY A 75 -3.09 -8.32 -4.57
CA GLY A 75 -4.25 -8.31 -5.48
C GLY A 75 -4.11 -7.27 -6.61
N LEU A 76 -3.58 -6.08 -6.33
CA LEU A 76 -3.33 -5.09 -7.38
C LEU A 76 -2.21 -5.55 -8.32
N GLN A 77 -1.15 -6.15 -7.76
CA GLN A 77 -0.02 -6.61 -8.53
C GLN A 77 -0.37 -7.75 -9.47
N SER A 78 -1.22 -8.69 -9.05
CA SER A 78 -1.63 -9.84 -9.87
C SER A 78 -2.35 -9.42 -11.18
N ALA A 79 -2.89 -8.21 -11.23
CA ALA A 79 -3.54 -7.66 -12.41
C ALA A 79 -2.57 -6.93 -13.38
N LEU A 80 -1.28 -6.84 -13.05
CA LEU A 80 -0.29 -6.05 -13.78
C LEU A 80 0.79 -6.92 -14.43
N VAL A 81 1.37 -6.42 -15.50
CA VAL A 81 2.50 -7.02 -16.19
C VAL A 81 3.78 -6.28 -15.83
N VAL A 82 4.63 -6.92 -15.01
CA VAL A 82 5.92 -6.36 -14.59
C VAL A 82 6.79 -6.00 -15.80
N GLY A 83 7.39 -4.82 -15.78
CA GLY A 83 8.23 -4.32 -16.87
C GLY A 83 7.46 -3.73 -18.05
N LYS A 84 6.14 -3.92 -18.14
CA LYS A 84 5.25 -3.26 -19.09
C LYS A 84 4.43 -2.17 -18.43
N ASP A 85 3.70 -2.52 -17.38
CA ASP A 85 2.85 -1.59 -16.66
C ASP A 85 3.64 -0.76 -15.66
N SER A 86 3.20 0.46 -15.45
CA SER A 86 3.83 1.41 -14.52
C SER A 86 3.11 1.41 -13.18
N VAL A 87 3.86 1.48 -12.10
CA VAL A 87 3.32 1.64 -10.74
C VAL A 87 3.90 2.88 -10.09
N ILE A 88 3.04 3.64 -9.43
CA ILE A 88 3.42 4.78 -8.61
C ILE A 88 2.58 4.77 -7.32
N THR A 89 3.23 4.97 -6.18
CA THR A 89 2.62 4.82 -4.87
C THR A 89 2.80 6.08 -4.01
N GLY A 90 2.08 6.12 -2.90
CA GLY A 90 2.40 7.02 -1.80
C GLY A 90 3.58 6.49 -0.98
N TYR A 91 3.76 7.03 0.19
CA TYR A 91 4.89 6.76 1.09
C TYR A 91 4.92 5.34 1.72
N ARG A 92 3.89 4.50 1.51
CA ARG A 92 3.85 3.08 1.92
C ARG A 92 4.07 2.20 0.70
N ASP A 93 5.30 2.04 0.31
CA ASP A 93 5.66 1.37 -0.94
C ASP A 93 6.33 0.00 -0.78
N HIS A 94 6.77 -0.38 0.44
CA HIS A 94 7.47 -1.66 0.67
C HIS A 94 6.68 -2.87 0.17
N GLY A 95 5.40 -2.99 0.54
CA GLY A 95 4.55 -4.10 0.13
C GLY A 95 4.37 -4.16 -1.38
N HIS A 96 4.21 -3.01 -2.03
CA HIS A 96 4.13 -2.94 -3.49
C HIS A 96 5.45 -3.33 -4.16
N MET A 97 6.59 -2.89 -3.62
CA MET A 97 7.91 -3.26 -4.13
C MET A 97 8.11 -4.77 -4.08
N LEU A 98 7.78 -5.40 -2.94
CA LEU A 98 7.88 -6.85 -2.74
C LEU A 98 6.94 -7.62 -3.67
N ALA A 99 5.67 -7.22 -3.73
CA ALA A 99 4.70 -7.82 -4.64
C ALA A 99 5.11 -7.68 -6.12
N TYR A 100 5.84 -6.60 -6.46
CA TYR A 100 6.37 -6.38 -7.80
C TYR A 100 7.63 -7.20 -8.11
N GLY A 101 8.03 -8.10 -7.20
CA GLY A 101 9.12 -9.05 -7.37
C GLY A 101 10.51 -8.45 -7.16
N ILE A 102 10.61 -7.30 -6.49
CA ILE A 102 11.90 -6.71 -6.16
C ILE A 102 12.49 -7.45 -4.96
N ASP A 103 13.78 -7.82 -5.05
CA ASP A 103 14.48 -8.59 -4.04
C ASP A 103 14.37 -7.94 -2.65
N PRO A 104 13.85 -8.66 -1.64
CA PRO A 104 13.76 -8.18 -0.27
C PRO A 104 15.08 -7.66 0.30
N ASN A 105 16.22 -8.27 -0.09
CA ASN A 105 17.53 -7.82 0.36
C ASN A 105 17.87 -6.42 -0.15
N VAL A 106 17.49 -6.11 -1.39
CA VAL A 106 17.71 -4.79 -2.01
C VAL A 106 16.83 -3.74 -1.33
N ILE A 107 15.59 -4.08 -1.02
CA ILE A 107 14.68 -3.20 -0.29
C ILE A 107 15.19 -2.95 1.14
N MET A 108 15.62 -4.00 1.84
CA MET A 108 16.16 -3.87 3.20
C MET A 108 17.48 -3.07 3.21
N ALA A 109 18.31 -3.23 2.19
CA ALA A 109 19.52 -2.42 2.02
C ALA A 109 19.17 -0.93 1.86
N GLU A 110 18.11 -0.61 1.12
CA GLU A 110 17.62 0.77 0.99
C GLU A 110 17.15 1.33 2.32
N LEU A 111 16.33 0.59 3.06
CA LEU A 111 15.84 0.99 4.38
C LEU A 111 16.97 1.29 5.37
N THR A 112 18.06 0.51 5.30
CA THR A 112 19.23 0.66 6.17
C THR A 112 20.29 1.61 5.61
N GLY A 113 20.01 2.36 4.56
CA GLY A 113 20.89 3.38 3.98
C GLY A 113 22.12 2.81 3.30
N ARG A 114 22.06 1.58 2.74
CA ARG A 114 23.18 0.91 2.08
C ARG A 114 23.22 1.21 0.59
N ALA A 115 24.43 1.31 0.05
CA ALA A 115 24.63 1.56 -1.39
C ALA A 115 24.07 0.44 -2.30
N ALA A 116 23.87 -0.77 -1.76
CA ALA A 116 23.22 -1.88 -2.46
C ALA A 116 21.68 -1.75 -2.55
N GLY A 117 21.08 -0.73 -1.90
CA GLY A 117 19.66 -0.45 -1.98
C GLY A 117 19.22 0.01 -3.36
N ILE A 118 17.92 -0.13 -3.64
CA ILE A 118 17.33 0.17 -4.95
C ILE A 118 17.53 1.63 -5.39
N SER A 119 17.53 2.55 -4.44
CA SER A 119 17.86 3.98 -4.63
C SER A 119 19.20 4.36 -4.01
N ARG A 120 20.12 3.39 -3.90
CA ARG A 120 21.46 3.52 -3.35
C ARG A 120 21.51 4.01 -1.90
N GLY A 121 20.49 3.64 -1.12
CA GLY A 121 20.37 4.02 0.28
C GLY A 121 19.99 5.47 0.53
N LYS A 122 19.50 6.18 -0.50
CA LYS A 122 19.15 7.61 -0.41
C LYS A 122 17.64 7.86 -0.28
N GLY A 123 16.82 6.89 -0.67
CA GLY A 123 15.36 6.99 -0.65
C GLY A 123 14.75 6.62 0.71
N GLY A 124 15.37 5.69 1.42
CA GLY A 124 14.83 5.16 2.65
C GLY A 124 13.47 4.50 2.46
N SER A 125 12.60 4.60 3.47
CA SER A 125 11.30 3.93 3.48
C SER A 125 10.27 4.49 2.48
N MET A 126 10.41 5.72 2.02
CA MET A 126 9.34 6.44 1.31
C MET A 126 9.65 6.77 -0.15
N HIS A 127 10.88 6.57 -0.59
CA HIS A 127 11.34 7.05 -1.89
C HIS A 127 12.17 6.00 -2.62
N MET A 128 11.57 4.82 -2.83
CA MET A 128 12.18 3.75 -3.60
C MET A 128 11.70 3.78 -5.04
N PHE A 129 12.63 3.64 -5.98
CA PHE A 129 12.36 3.69 -7.41
C PHE A 129 13.08 2.56 -8.13
N SER A 130 12.42 1.97 -9.13
CA SER A 130 13.02 0.97 -10.01
C SER A 130 12.55 1.17 -11.43
N THR A 131 13.38 1.79 -12.26
CA THR A 131 13.07 1.99 -13.68
C THR A 131 12.98 0.67 -14.43
N THR A 132 13.78 -0.33 -14.04
CA THR A 132 13.77 -1.67 -14.62
C THR A 132 12.42 -2.36 -14.45
N HIS A 133 11.79 -2.17 -13.29
CA HIS A 133 10.46 -2.72 -12.99
C HIS A 133 9.33 -1.74 -13.33
N ARG A 134 9.62 -0.57 -13.89
CA ARG A 134 8.66 0.53 -14.09
C ARG A 134 7.91 0.92 -12.81
N PHE A 135 8.60 0.80 -11.68
CA PHE A 135 8.12 1.26 -10.38
C PHE A 135 8.63 2.68 -10.13
N TYR A 136 7.74 3.64 -10.23
CA TYR A 136 8.05 5.08 -10.16
C TYR A 136 7.87 5.68 -8.76
N GLY A 137 7.98 4.82 -7.78
CA GLY A 137 8.29 5.14 -6.42
C GLY A 137 7.17 5.52 -5.51
N GLY A 138 7.63 5.67 -4.26
CA GLY A 138 6.90 6.24 -3.17
C GLY A 138 7.04 7.75 -3.12
N HIS A 139 5.94 8.43 -2.88
CA HIS A 139 5.88 9.88 -2.76
C HIS A 139 5.39 10.27 -1.38
N GLY A 140 6.17 11.10 -0.69
CA GLY A 140 5.82 11.59 0.66
C GLY A 140 4.63 12.56 0.68
N ILE A 141 4.43 13.30 -0.42
CA ILE A 141 3.31 14.23 -0.53
C ILE A 141 2.05 13.47 -0.95
N VAL A 142 1.06 13.48 -0.07
CA VAL A 142 -0.22 12.80 -0.32
C VAL A 142 -0.92 13.41 -1.53
N GLY A 143 -1.29 12.56 -2.50
CA GLY A 143 -1.95 12.97 -3.74
C GLY A 143 -1.00 13.34 -4.89
N ALA A 144 0.31 13.49 -4.66
CA ALA A 144 1.27 13.80 -5.73
C ALA A 144 1.29 12.71 -6.81
N GLN A 145 1.11 11.45 -6.44
CA GLN A 145 1.06 10.32 -7.36
C GLN A 145 -0.11 10.37 -8.34
N VAL A 146 -1.16 11.15 -8.09
CA VAL A 146 -2.31 11.27 -9.00
C VAL A 146 -1.90 11.97 -10.30
N SER A 147 -1.29 13.15 -10.18
CA SER A 147 -0.85 13.92 -11.35
C SER A 147 0.32 13.25 -12.07
N LEU A 148 1.27 12.69 -11.32
CA LEU A 148 2.40 11.95 -11.89
C LEU A 148 1.93 10.67 -12.59
N GLY A 149 1.03 9.91 -11.98
CA GLY A 149 0.42 8.72 -12.56
C GLY A 149 -0.39 9.03 -13.82
N ALA A 150 -1.10 10.15 -13.85
CA ALA A 150 -1.78 10.61 -15.06
C ALA A 150 -0.77 10.89 -16.20
N GLY A 151 0.39 11.48 -15.87
CA GLY A 151 1.47 11.69 -16.83
C GLY A 151 2.04 10.37 -17.37
N LEU A 152 2.25 9.38 -16.51
CA LEU A 152 2.71 8.05 -16.93
C LEU A 152 1.66 7.34 -17.81
N ALA A 153 0.40 7.39 -17.45
CA ALA A 153 -0.70 6.84 -18.26
C ALA A 153 -0.82 7.52 -19.62
N PHE A 154 -0.63 8.86 -19.66
CA PHE A 154 -0.56 9.60 -20.90
C PHE A 154 0.63 9.13 -21.76
N GLY A 155 1.80 8.90 -21.14
CA GLY A 155 2.98 8.36 -21.83
C GLY A 155 2.67 7.01 -22.50
N HIS A 156 2.06 6.07 -21.79
CA HIS A 156 1.62 4.77 -22.35
C HIS A 156 0.66 4.95 -23.53
N LYS A 157 -0.33 5.84 -23.36
CA LYS A 157 -1.28 6.14 -24.44
C LYS A 157 -0.61 6.79 -25.66
N TYR A 158 0.34 7.69 -25.43
CA TYR A 158 1.05 8.40 -26.50
C TYR A 158 1.98 7.49 -27.29
N THR A 159 2.68 6.58 -26.61
CA THR A 159 3.57 5.60 -27.25
C THR A 159 2.82 4.42 -27.86
N GLY A 160 1.56 4.20 -27.47
CA GLY A 160 0.75 3.08 -27.96
C GLY A 160 1.25 1.72 -27.49
N ASP A 161 2.01 1.64 -26.38
CA ASP A 161 2.60 0.39 -25.89
C ASP A 161 1.60 -0.54 -25.21
N GLY A 162 0.36 -0.07 -25.00
CA GLY A 162 -0.72 -0.84 -24.36
C GLY A 162 -0.49 -1.10 -22.87
N GLY A 163 0.46 -0.40 -22.25
CA GLY A 163 0.65 -0.43 -20.80
C GLY A 163 -0.37 0.42 -20.06
N VAL A 164 -0.53 0.13 -18.78
CA VAL A 164 -1.35 0.91 -17.86
C VAL A 164 -0.50 1.51 -16.75
N CYS A 165 -1.01 2.53 -16.07
CA CYS A 165 -0.38 3.06 -14.88
C CYS A 165 -1.30 2.85 -13.68
N LEU A 166 -0.85 2.03 -12.74
CA LEU A 166 -1.47 1.91 -11.44
C LEU A 166 -0.91 2.99 -10.53
N PHE A 167 -1.80 3.84 -10.00
CA PHE A 167 -1.41 4.75 -8.91
C PHE A 167 -2.14 4.38 -7.63
N CYS A 168 -1.38 4.14 -6.56
CA CYS A 168 -1.90 3.84 -5.25
C CYS A 168 -1.91 5.13 -4.42
N CYS A 169 -3.09 5.68 -4.19
CA CYS A 169 -3.29 6.64 -3.11
C CYS A 169 -3.20 5.89 -1.78
N VAL A 170 -2.75 6.56 -0.73
CA VAL A 170 -2.74 5.99 0.62
C VAL A 170 -4.11 5.35 0.85
N PRO A 171 -4.19 4.06 1.22
CA PRO A 171 -5.47 3.42 1.44
C PRO A 171 -6.26 4.23 2.45
N LEU A 172 -7.42 4.71 2.03
CA LEU A 172 -8.44 5.08 2.99
C LEU A 172 -8.76 3.78 3.72
N LEU A 173 -8.25 3.64 4.94
CA LEU A 173 -8.72 2.60 5.84
C LEU A 173 -10.25 2.66 5.76
N PRO A 174 -10.95 1.54 5.53
CA PRO A 174 -12.39 1.51 5.68
C PRO A 174 -12.67 2.17 7.01
N ARG A 175 -13.48 3.22 7.02
CA ARG A 175 -13.97 3.74 8.31
C ARG A 175 -14.66 2.56 8.95
N GLU A 176 -14.06 2.00 9.99
CA GLU A 176 -14.79 1.10 10.86
C GLU A 176 -16.10 1.80 11.19
N PRO A 177 -17.26 1.11 11.06
CA PRO A 177 -18.51 1.69 11.51
C PRO A 177 -18.25 2.13 12.94
N LYS A 178 -18.40 3.41 13.21
CA LYS A 178 -18.15 4.01 14.51
C LYS A 178 -18.90 3.18 15.54
N ARG A 179 -18.22 2.24 16.21
CA ARG A 179 -18.67 1.86 17.54
C ARG A 179 -18.71 3.17 18.29
N GLN A 180 -19.89 3.55 18.80
CA GLN A 180 -20.03 4.67 19.68
C GLN A 180 -19.13 4.41 20.89
N GLN A 181 -17.89 4.86 20.81
CA GLN A 181 -17.07 5.06 21.99
C GLN A 181 -17.54 6.36 22.63
N PRO A 182 -17.65 6.41 23.96
CA PRO A 182 -17.89 7.65 24.65
C PRO A 182 -16.86 8.67 24.17
N ARG A 183 -17.32 9.88 23.91
CA ARG A 183 -16.46 11.01 23.54
C ARG A 183 -15.46 11.20 24.66
N ASP A 184 -14.24 10.81 24.40
CA ASP A 184 -13.08 11.30 25.12
C ASP A 184 -12.31 12.23 24.19
N ASP A 185 -12.02 13.38 24.73
CA ASP A 185 -11.73 14.61 24.01
C ASP A 185 -10.45 14.52 23.16
N GLY A 186 -10.62 14.62 21.86
CA GLY A 186 -9.72 15.45 21.05
C GLY A 186 -8.33 14.94 20.74
N ASN A 187 -8.06 13.63 20.60
CA ASN A 187 -6.78 13.25 20.00
C ASN A 187 -6.86 12.00 19.13
N LEU A 188 -7.35 12.20 17.89
CA LEU A 188 -7.43 11.14 16.87
C LEU A 188 -6.06 10.56 16.48
N PHE A 189 -4.96 11.23 16.84
CA PHE A 189 -3.59 10.82 16.56
C PHE A 189 -2.88 10.15 17.75
N ALA A 190 -3.37 10.32 18.98
CA ALA A 190 -2.72 9.74 20.16
C ALA A 190 -2.88 8.22 20.27
N GLY A 191 -3.90 7.65 19.62
CA GLY A 191 -4.11 6.19 19.59
C GLY A 191 -3.19 5.43 18.64
N LEU A 192 -2.62 6.12 17.64
CA LEU A 192 -1.69 5.54 16.65
C LEU A 192 -0.22 5.65 17.08
N LEU A 193 0.08 6.46 18.09
CA LEU A 193 1.44 6.72 18.57
C LEU A 193 1.72 6.17 19.97
N LYS A 194 0.81 5.40 20.57
CA LYS A 194 1.17 4.62 21.76
C LYS A 194 2.18 3.57 21.32
N PRO A 195 3.41 3.59 21.86
CA PRO A 195 4.38 2.53 21.60
C PRO A 195 3.71 1.20 22.03
N GLU A 196 3.88 0.17 21.21
CA GLU A 196 3.41 -1.19 21.50
C GLU A 196 4.09 -1.82 22.72
N SER A 197 4.94 -1.08 23.44
CA SER A 197 5.58 -1.51 24.69
C SER A 197 4.59 -2.02 25.75
N ASP A 198 3.34 -1.54 25.69
CA ASP A 198 2.30 -1.98 26.64
C ASP A 198 1.55 -3.25 26.19
N ARG A 199 1.84 -3.76 24.98
CA ARG A 199 1.25 -5.00 24.47
C ARG A 199 2.24 -6.18 24.41
N LEU A 200 3.51 -5.91 24.53
CA LEU A 200 4.54 -6.94 24.64
C LEU A 200 4.72 -7.30 26.12
N GLY A 201 3.69 -7.90 26.70
CA GLY A 201 3.85 -8.70 27.91
C GLY A 201 4.88 -9.78 27.62
N ASN A 202 6.02 -9.67 28.28
CA ASN A 202 7.01 -10.71 28.55
C ASN A 202 7.36 -11.64 27.36
N TRP A 203 8.28 -11.20 26.54
CA TRP A 203 9.15 -12.11 25.78
C TRP A 203 10.53 -12.13 26.46
N THR A 204 10.64 -12.92 27.51
CA THR A 204 11.92 -13.47 28.00
C THR A 204 12.18 -14.80 27.31
#